data_715050c9a4002825ed5813e0927aa5e3
#
_entry.id   715050c9a4002825ed5813e0927aa5e3
#
_cell.length_a   1.000
_cell.length_b   1.000
_cell.length_c   1.000
_cell.angle_alpha   90.00
_cell.angle_beta   90.00
_cell.angle_gamma   90.00
#
_symmetry.space_group_name_H-M   'P 1'
#
loop_
_entity.id
_entity.type
_entity.pdbx_description
1 polymer ?
#
loop_
_entity_poly.entity_id
_entity_poly.type
_entity_poly.pdbx_seq_one_letter_code
_entity_poly.pdbx_strand_id
1 'polypeptide(L)'
;EDLANTDILIMGKIAIWEPIIPIGLGCAAISSALGSMMIAPRTLQALGVDKVFPMQLSLWFAKGKGIRLEPFNAAIVTSVFGFFFVAIGDINFVAQIISMFFMVTYGAICLISFLEHFAADPSYRPTFRSRWYFSLIGAILCFYLMFKMNTAYAFLSIAIMVGIYRWAISVGNTERDVAKLLRGVLFQMNRRLSVYIQKKASANEQGWRPFIICLSADTFKRTTSLDLVRWLSHKYGFGTYIHFMKGFLDNKAYKESRKTKLRLIALIKGTSSRVYLDTIVSPSYTSAIAQTIQLSGVSGSGNNLILFEYSDEDRTKLKEVIDNYGLLHATNFDVCILRSTYKGFGYKKSIHVWISAKDYENSNLMILLAYILTGHPDWKQAEIKIFSGYS
;
A
#
# COMPACT_ATOMS: atom_id res chain seq x y z
N GLU A 1 6.13 -22.68 -52.66
CA GLU A 1 6.19 -24.04 -52.04
C GLU A 1 7.41 -24.20 -51.13
N ASP A 2 8.60 -23.77 -51.52
CA ASP A 2 9.83 -23.89 -50.71
C ASP A 2 9.78 -23.08 -49.39
N LEU A 3 9.07 -21.96 -49.36
CA LEU A 3 8.87 -21.15 -48.14
C LEU A 3 7.94 -21.80 -47.09
N ALA A 4 7.11 -22.73 -47.52
CA ALA A 4 6.21 -23.48 -46.64
C ALA A 4 6.84 -24.77 -46.09
N ASN A 5 8.02 -25.15 -46.54
CA ASN A 5 8.70 -26.36 -46.14
C ASN A 5 9.60 -26.07 -44.91
N THR A 6 9.18 -26.50 -43.74
CA THR A 6 9.86 -26.24 -42.46
C THR A 6 11.11 -27.12 -42.24
N ASP A 7 11.34 -28.13 -43.06
CA ASP A 7 12.45 -29.08 -42.90
C ASP A 7 13.74 -28.64 -43.61
N ILE A 8 13.70 -27.54 -44.39
CA ILE A 8 14.84 -27.10 -45.16
C ILE A 8 15.28 -25.70 -44.74
N LEU A 9 16.59 -25.53 -44.46
CA LEU A 9 17.24 -24.23 -44.31
C LEU A 9 17.21 -23.45 -45.62
N ILE A 10 16.10 -22.79 -45.91
CA ILE A 10 15.86 -22.04 -47.18
C ILE A 10 16.95 -20.99 -47.43
N MET A 11 17.45 -20.35 -46.34
CA MET A 11 18.56 -19.41 -46.44
C MET A 11 19.83 -20.04 -47.01
N GLY A 12 20.08 -21.34 -46.81
CA GLY A 12 21.19 -22.07 -47.43
C GLY A 12 21.05 -22.16 -48.95
N LYS A 13 19.82 -22.37 -49.48
CA LYS A 13 19.56 -22.44 -50.94
C LYS A 13 19.75 -21.09 -51.64
N ILE A 14 19.57 -19.98 -50.95
CA ILE A 14 19.73 -18.63 -51.50
C ILE A 14 21.18 -18.15 -51.36
N ALA A 15 21.96 -18.72 -50.44
CA ALA A 15 23.35 -18.35 -50.24
C ALA A 15 24.23 -18.81 -51.40
N ILE A 16 25.22 -17.98 -51.75
CA ILE A 16 26.22 -18.32 -52.79
C ILE A 16 26.98 -19.60 -52.43
N TRP A 17 27.16 -19.87 -51.12
CA TRP A 17 27.79 -21.05 -50.58
C TRP A 17 26.94 -21.59 -49.41
N GLU A 18 26.22 -22.67 -49.68
CA GLU A 18 25.23 -23.25 -48.78
C GLU A 18 25.76 -23.50 -47.34
N PRO A 19 27.00 -24.06 -47.14
CA PRO A 19 27.51 -24.34 -45.80
C PRO A 19 27.75 -23.10 -44.91
N ILE A 20 27.79 -21.89 -45.46
CA ILE A 20 28.06 -20.67 -44.67
C ILE A 20 26.97 -20.40 -43.62
N ILE A 21 25.73 -20.77 -43.96
CA ILE A 21 24.59 -20.54 -43.05
C ILE A 21 24.65 -21.45 -41.80
N PRO A 22 24.79 -22.80 -41.93
CA PRO A 22 24.93 -23.63 -40.74
C PRO A 22 26.20 -23.37 -39.97
N ILE A 23 27.33 -23.02 -40.62
CA ILE A 23 28.57 -22.63 -39.90
C ILE A 23 28.35 -21.35 -39.11
N GLY A 24 27.75 -20.32 -39.71
CA GLY A 24 27.45 -19.06 -39.04
C GLY A 24 26.50 -19.26 -37.84
N LEU A 25 25.45 -20.06 -38.01
CA LEU A 25 24.51 -20.42 -36.97
C LEU A 25 25.22 -21.19 -35.84
N GLY A 26 26.08 -22.13 -36.15
CA GLY A 26 26.89 -22.88 -35.17
C GLY A 26 27.82 -21.95 -34.36
N CYS A 27 28.54 -21.06 -35.04
CA CYS A 27 29.40 -20.08 -34.36
C CYS A 27 28.61 -19.16 -33.44
N ALA A 28 27.45 -18.68 -33.88
CA ALA A 28 26.57 -17.83 -33.08
C ALA A 28 26.02 -18.57 -31.82
N ALA A 29 25.58 -19.84 -32.02
CA ALA A 29 25.10 -20.68 -30.94
C ALA A 29 26.21 -20.98 -29.89
N ILE A 30 27.41 -21.33 -30.35
CA ILE A 30 28.55 -21.58 -29.45
C ILE A 30 28.94 -20.31 -28.67
N SER A 31 29.00 -19.16 -29.34
CA SER A 31 29.30 -17.88 -28.72
C SER A 31 28.28 -17.53 -27.63
N SER A 32 26.98 -17.69 -27.91
CA SER A 32 25.89 -17.47 -26.94
C SER A 32 25.96 -18.44 -25.76
N ALA A 33 26.22 -19.72 -26.02
CA ALA A 33 26.37 -20.73 -24.99
C ALA A 33 27.54 -20.44 -24.06
N LEU A 34 28.71 -20.07 -24.59
CA LEU A 34 29.88 -19.69 -23.81
C LEU A 34 29.59 -18.46 -22.92
N GLY A 35 28.92 -17.45 -23.48
CA GLY A 35 28.51 -16.27 -22.73
C GLY A 35 27.60 -16.63 -21.54
N SER A 36 26.61 -17.46 -21.77
CA SER A 36 25.67 -17.90 -20.71
C SER A 36 26.37 -18.76 -19.65
N MET A 37 27.27 -19.64 -20.04
CA MET A 37 28.07 -20.48 -19.11
C MET A 37 28.98 -19.64 -18.21
N MET A 38 29.41 -18.48 -18.66
CA MET A 38 30.24 -17.56 -17.84
C MET A 38 29.39 -16.68 -16.92
N ILE A 39 28.23 -16.20 -17.38
CA ILE A 39 27.39 -15.24 -16.66
C ILE A 39 26.57 -15.93 -15.57
N ALA A 40 25.96 -17.08 -15.85
CA ALA A 40 25.05 -17.75 -14.92
C ALA A 40 25.67 -18.09 -13.55
N PRO A 41 26.89 -18.70 -13.48
CA PRO A 41 27.55 -18.97 -12.21
C PRO A 41 27.90 -17.69 -11.43
N ARG A 42 28.32 -16.63 -12.12
CA ARG A 42 28.66 -15.36 -11.48
C ARG A 42 27.45 -14.67 -10.89
N THR A 43 26.32 -14.72 -11.60
CA THR A 43 25.03 -14.21 -11.10
C THR A 43 24.59 -14.97 -9.85
N LEU A 44 24.68 -16.31 -9.88
CA LEU A 44 24.34 -17.15 -8.74
C LEU A 44 25.27 -16.89 -7.53
N GLN A 45 26.57 -16.67 -7.77
CA GLN A 45 27.51 -16.25 -6.74
C GLN A 45 27.15 -14.89 -6.13
N ALA A 46 26.81 -13.90 -6.97
CA ALA A 46 26.41 -12.57 -6.52
C ALA A 46 25.17 -12.65 -5.62
N LEU A 47 24.15 -13.42 -6.01
CA LEU A 47 22.96 -13.69 -5.18
C LEU A 47 23.32 -14.35 -3.83
N GLY A 48 24.35 -15.21 -3.82
CA GLY A 48 24.89 -15.77 -2.59
C GLY A 48 25.56 -14.72 -1.69
N VAL A 49 26.35 -13.80 -2.25
CA VAL A 49 26.99 -12.69 -1.53
C VAL A 49 25.92 -11.76 -0.93
N ASP A 50 24.86 -11.48 -1.69
CA ASP A 50 23.73 -10.65 -1.27
C ASP A 50 22.79 -11.35 -0.26
N LYS A 51 23.09 -12.60 0.10
CA LYS A 51 22.33 -13.39 1.09
C LYS A 51 20.85 -13.55 0.73
N VAL A 52 20.54 -13.70 -0.55
CA VAL A 52 19.19 -13.92 -1.05
C VAL A 52 18.66 -15.32 -0.68
N PHE A 53 19.56 -16.30 -0.52
CA PHE A 53 19.25 -17.67 -0.12
C PHE A 53 19.40 -17.89 1.40
N PRO A 54 18.96 -19.06 1.94
CA PRO A 54 19.29 -19.46 3.31
C PRO A 54 20.78 -19.30 3.60
N MET A 55 21.13 -18.89 4.83
CA MET A 55 22.49 -18.54 5.21
C MET A 55 23.53 -19.58 4.75
N GLN A 56 23.22 -20.87 4.91
CA GLN A 56 24.15 -21.96 4.51
C GLN A 56 24.37 -22.02 3.00
N LEU A 57 23.29 -21.90 2.20
CA LEU A 57 23.35 -21.89 0.75
C LEU A 57 24.01 -20.62 0.23
N SER A 58 23.69 -19.47 0.83
CA SER A 58 24.32 -18.18 0.48
C SER A 58 25.83 -18.25 0.66
N LEU A 59 26.31 -18.74 1.80
CA LEU A 59 27.74 -18.90 2.06
C LEU A 59 28.40 -19.91 1.10
N TRP A 60 27.68 -20.97 0.72
CA TRP A 60 28.18 -21.97 -0.20
C TRP A 60 28.32 -21.42 -1.62
N PHE A 61 27.34 -20.64 -2.12
CA PHE A 61 27.40 -19.98 -3.42
C PHE A 61 28.38 -18.80 -3.44
N ALA A 62 28.48 -18.02 -2.35
CA ALA A 62 29.37 -16.90 -2.25
C ALA A 62 30.87 -17.30 -2.30
N LYS A 63 31.17 -18.56 -1.94
CA LYS A 63 32.57 -19.04 -1.87
C LYS A 63 33.17 -19.15 -3.25
N GLY A 64 34.15 -18.31 -3.51
CA GLY A 64 35.02 -18.38 -4.70
C GLY A 64 36.24 -19.28 -4.48
N LYS A 65 36.80 -19.83 -5.56
CA LYS A 65 38.03 -20.63 -5.57
C LYS A 65 39.16 -19.91 -6.33
N GLY A 66 40.35 -19.99 -5.79
CA GLY A 66 41.56 -19.37 -6.41
C GLY A 66 41.66 -17.86 -6.21
N ILE A 67 42.69 -17.26 -6.79
CA ILE A 67 43.04 -15.81 -6.68
C ILE A 67 41.94 -14.92 -7.32
N ARG A 68 41.24 -15.43 -8.36
CA ARG A 68 40.19 -14.72 -9.08
C ARG A 68 38.79 -14.92 -8.49
N LEU A 69 38.67 -15.61 -7.35
CA LEU A 69 37.41 -15.91 -6.67
C LEU A 69 36.34 -16.54 -7.62
N GLU A 70 36.80 -17.48 -8.46
CA GLU A 70 35.93 -18.13 -9.44
C GLU A 70 34.80 -18.89 -8.77
N PRO A 71 33.54 -18.79 -9.29
CA PRO A 71 32.33 -19.34 -8.67
C PRO A 71 32.19 -20.85 -8.90
N PHE A 72 33.10 -21.66 -8.37
CA PHE A 72 33.17 -23.08 -8.63
C PHE A 72 31.86 -23.82 -8.23
N ASN A 73 31.33 -23.55 -7.04
CA ASN A 73 30.12 -24.20 -6.56
C ASN A 73 28.88 -23.81 -7.40
N ALA A 74 28.80 -22.54 -7.76
CA ALA A 74 27.73 -22.03 -8.62
C ALA A 74 27.85 -22.61 -10.04
N ALA A 75 29.08 -22.78 -10.55
CA ALA A 75 29.30 -23.39 -11.86
C ALA A 75 28.86 -24.85 -11.92
N ILE A 76 29.10 -25.64 -10.86
CA ILE A 76 28.58 -27.02 -10.79
C ILE A 76 27.06 -27.04 -10.91
N VAL A 77 26.36 -26.21 -10.13
CA VAL A 77 24.88 -26.18 -10.14
C VAL A 77 24.35 -25.74 -11.50
N THR A 78 24.88 -24.67 -12.08
CA THR A 78 24.43 -24.19 -13.39
C THR A 78 24.73 -25.20 -14.50
N SER A 79 25.85 -25.92 -14.42
CA SER A 79 26.18 -26.99 -15.38
C SER A 79 25.22 -28.18 -15.27
N VAL A 80 24.86 -28.60 -14.04
CA VAL A 80 23.89 -29.67 -13.84
C VAL A 80 22.53 -29.29 -14.45
N PHE A 81 22.07 -28.04 -14.23
CA PHE A 81 20.86 -27.56 -14.90
C PHE A 81 20.98 -27.56 -16.44
N GLY A 82 22.11 -27.10 -16.97
CA GLY A 82 22.37 -27.13 -18.42
C GLY A 82 22.30 -28.55 -18.97
N PHE A 83 22.97 -29.51 -18.35
CA PHE A 83 22.91 -30.92 -18.77
C PHE A 83 21.52 -31.53 -18.66
N PHE A 84 20.75 -31.17 -17.62
CA PHE A 84 19.37 -31.60 -17.49
C PHE A 84 18.49 -31.18 -18.68
N PHE A 85 18.59 -29.92 -19.12
CA PHE A 85 17.83 -29.43 -20.28
C PHE A 85 18.32 -30.04 -21.60
N VAL A 86 19.62 -30.26 -21.75
CA VAL A 86 20.16 -30.96 -22.91
C VAL A 86 19.68 -32.40 -22.98
N ALA A 87 19.59 -33.09 -21.84
CA ALA A 87 19.10 -34.47 -21.76
C ALA A 87 17.61 -34.64 -22.13
N ILE A 88 16.78 -33.59 -21.97
CA ILE A 88 15.37 -33.59 -22.42
C ILE A 88 15.29 -33.73 -23.94
N GLY A 89 16.24 -33.17 -24.70
CA GLY A 89 16.38 -33.32 -26.14
C GLY A 89 15.31 -32.64 -27.02
N ASP A 90 14.33 -31.95 -26.43
CA ASP A 90 13.30 -31.19 -27.13
C ASP A 90 13.65 -29.71 -27.18
N ILE A 91 14.14 -29.27 -28.32
CA ILE A 91 14.56 -27.89 -28.57
C ILE A 91 13.38 -26.92 -28.48
N ASN A 92 12.18 -27.31 -28.95
CA ASN A 92 11.00 -26.45 -28.93
C ASN A 92 10.51 -26.22 -27.50
N PHE A 93 10.51 -27.26 -26.67
CA PHE A 93 10.18 -27.18 -25.25
C PHE A 93 11.14 -26.23 -24.52
N VAL A 94 12.44 -26.43 -24.69
CA VAL A 94 13.48 -25.59 -24.06
C VAL A 94 13.37 -24.15 -24.54
N ALA A 95 13.18 -23.92 -25.85
CA ALA A 95 13.03 -22.56 -26.41
C ALA A 95 11.80 -21.82 -25.84
N GLN A 96 10.67 -22.52 -25.68
CA GLN A 96 9.47 -21.94 -25.07
C GLN A 96 9.72 -21.52 -23.60
N ILE A 97 10.32 -22.38 -22.81
CA ILE A 97 10.65 -22.09 -21.41
C ILE A 97 11.59 -20.86 -21.32
N ILE A 98 12.68 -20.87 -22.09
CA ILE A 98 13.66 -19.77 -22.10
C ILE A 98 12.96 -18.47 -22.48
N SER A 99 12.15 -18.48 -23.55
CA SER A 99 11.42 -17.29 -24.00
C SER A 99 10.50 -16.73 -22.92
N MET A 100 9.78 -17.60 -22.19
CA MET A 100 8.91 -17.18 -21.09
C MET A 100 9.70 -16.53 -19.95
N PHE A 101 10.82 -17.13 -19.54
CA PHE A 101 11.67 -16.54 -18.48
C PHE A 101 12.30 -15.21 -18.91
N PHE A 102 12.70 -15.06 -20.18
CA PHE A 102 13.15 -13.77 -20.70
C PHE A 102 12.03 -12.72 -20.61
N MET A 103 10.81 -13.04 -21.08
CA MET A 103 9.69 -12.10 -21.03
C MET A 103 9.36 -11.69 -19.60
N VAL A 104 9.34 -12.63 -18.66
CA VAL A 104 9.13 -12.33 -17.24
C VAL A 104 10.25 -11.44 -16.68
N THR A 105 11.50 -11.74 -17.00
CA THR A 105 12.67 -10.98 -16.48
C THR A 105 12.67 -9.56 -17.02
N TYR A 106 12.54 -9.38 -18.33
CA TYR A 106 12.48 -8.04 -18.94
C TYR A 106 11.23 -7.27 -18.52
N GLY A 107 10.09 -7.95 -18.44
CA GLY A 107 8.85 -7.36 -17.93
C GLY A 107 9.00 -6.88 -16.47
N ALA A 108 9.64 -7.67 -15.62
CA ALA A 108 9.92 -7.31 -14.24
C ALA A 108 10.89 -6.13 -14.12
N ILE A 109 11.97 -6.09 -14.92
CA ILE A 109 12.92 -4.97 -14.95
C ILE A 109 12.21 -3.68 -15.39
N CYS A 110 11.40 -3.76 -16.44
CA CYS A 110 10.59 -2.63 -16.90
C CYS A 110 9.59 -2.16 -15.82
N LEU A 111 8.95 -3.10 -15.14
CA LEU A 111 8.01 -2.79 -14.05
C LEU A 111 8.73 -2.11 -12.87
N ILE A 112 9.88 -2.62 -12.44
CA ILE A 112 10.68 -2.00 -11.38
C ILE A 112 11.12 -0.59 -11.79
N SER A 113 11.63 -0.42 -13.01
CA SER A 113 12.00 0.88 -13.56
C SER A 113 10.83 1.87 -13.56
N PHE A 114 9.62 1.41 -13.94
CA PHE A 114 8.42 2.23 -13.85
C PHE A 114 8.11 2.63 -12.41
N LEU A 115 8.14 1.68 -11.46
CA LEU A 115 7.84 1.93 -10.06
C LEU A 115 8.83 2.90 -9.41
N GLU A 116 10.13 2.78 -9.71
CA GLU A 116 11.18 3.69 -9.24
C GLU A 116 10.99 5.12 -9.76
N HIS A 117 10.73 5.27 -11.05
CA HIS A 117 10.44 6.59 -11.62
C HIS A 117 9.14 7.19 -11.06
N PHE A 118 8.13 6.36 -10.85
CA PHE A 118 6.85 6.81 -10.31
C PHE A 118 6.92 7.16 -8.82
N ALA A 119 7.68 6.38 -8.03
CA ALA A 119 7.92 6.62 -6.61
C ALA A 119 8.69 7.93 -6.38
N ALA A 120 9.48 8.38 -7.36
CA ALA A 120 10.30 9.59 -7.29
C ALA A 120 11.16 9.63 -6.01
N ASP A 121 11.79 8.50 -5.64
CA ASP A 121 12.68 8.43 -4.47
C ASP A 121 13.90 9.31 -4.70
N PRO A 122 14.26 10.23 -3.78
CA PRO A 122 15.43 11.09 -3.92
C PRO A 122 16.75 10.32 -4.00
N SER A 123 16.78 9.07 -3.53
CA SER A 123 17.97 8.20 -3.64
C SER A 123 18.17 7.64 -5.04
N TYR A 124 17.12 7.58 -5.86
CA TYR A 124 17.18 7.12 -7.24
C TYR A 124 17.72 8.24 -8.15
N ARG A 125 19.00 8.11 -8.55
CA ARG A 125 19.72 9.11 -9.36
C ARG A 125 20.22 8.48 -10.65
N PRO A 126 19.35 8.19 -11.62
CA PRO A 126 19.77 7.59 -12.88
C PRO A 126 20.59 8.58 -13.70
N THR A 127 21.65 8.11 -14.33
CA THR A 127 22.44 8.88 -15.29
C THR A 127 21.66 9.14 -16.57
N PHE A 128 20.81 8.20 -16.95
CA PHE A 128 19.89 8.32 -18.09
C PHE A 128 18.44 8.46 -17.59
N ARG A 129 17.76 9.52 -18.04
CA ARG A 129 16.35 9.78 -17.66
C ARG A 129 15.43 9.38 -18.79
N SER A 130 14.82 8.19 -18.69
CA SER A 130 13.69 7.82 -19.53
C SER A 130 12.36 8.31 -18.92
N ARG A 131 11.33 8.45 -19.73
CA ARG A 131 10.00 8.77 -19.21
C ARG A 131 9.33 7.49 -18.68
N TRP A 132 8.68 7.59 -17.52
CA TRP A 132 8.08 6.47 -16.80
C TRP A 132 7.11 5.60 -17.64
N TYR A 133 6.41 6.21 -18.60
CA TYR A 133 5.45 5.49 -19.44
C TYR A 133 6.11 4.54 -20.44
N PHE A 134 7.35 4.77 -20.90
CA PHE A 134 8.05 3.81 -21.73
C PHE A 134 8.33 2.50 -20.99
N SER A 135 8.74 2.59 -19.74
CA SER A 135 8.95 1.43 -18.90
C SER A 135 7.64 0.70 -18.61
N LEU A 136 6.53 1.42 -18.41
CA LEU A 136 5.21 0.82 -18.21
C LEU A 136 4.74 0.09 -19.47
N ILE A 137 4.86 0.72 -20.66
CA ILE A 137 4.51 0.10 -21.93
C ILE A 137 5.35 -1.16 -22.16
N GLY A 138 6.66 -1.10 -21.92
CA GLY A 138 7.54 -2.26 -22.01
C GLY A 138 7.10 -3.41 -21.12
N ALA A 139 6.75 -3.14 -19.86
CA ALA A 139 6.23 -4.15 -18.95
C ALA A 139 4.92 -4.78 -19.45
N ILE A 140 3.95 -3.94 -19.86
CA ILE A 140 2.65 -4.42 -20.40
C ILE A 140 2.85 -5.28 -21.63
N LEU A 141 3.71 -4.84 -22.56
CA LEU A 141 3.98 -5.59 -23.81
C LEU A 141 4.66 -6.93 -23.52
N CYS A 142 5.63 -7.00 -22.60
CA CYS A 142 6.27 -8.26 -22.22
C CYS A 142 5.25 -9.25 -21.66
N PHE A 143 4.41 -8.84 -20.72
CA PHE A 143 3.37 -9.71 -20.16
C PHE A 143 2.31 -10.08 -21.20
N TYR A 144 1.87 -9.15 -22.04
CA TYR A 144 0.91 -9.42 -23.12
C TYR A 144 1.44 -10.47 -24.09
N LEU A 145 2.66 -10.29 -24.61
CA LEU A 145 3.28 -11.22 -25.55
C LEU A 145 3.49 -12.60 -24.93
N MET A 146 3.89 -12.67 -23.66
CA MET A 146 4.05 -13.92 -22.94
C MET A 146 2.75 -14.76 -22.94
N PHE A 147 1.59 -14.13 -22.66
CA PHE A 147 0.30 -14.81 -22.70
C PHE A 147 -0.16 -15.15 -24.12
N LYS A 148 0.23 -14.35 -25.11
CA LYS A 148 -0.07 -14.63 -26.53
C LYS A 148 0.74 -15.80 -27.09
N MET A 149 1.99 -15.99 -26.63
CA MET A 149 2.84 -17.08 -27.10
C MET A 149 2.36 -18.43 -26.57
N ASN A 150 2.26 -18.59 -25.26
CA ASN A 150 1.75 -19.82 -24.64
C ASN A 150 1.25 -19.54 -23.23
N THR A 151 -0.08 -19.59 -23.05
CA THR A 151 -0.73 -19.27 -21.76
C THR A 151 -0.34 -20.22 -20.63
N ALA A 152 -0.17 -21.52 -20.89
CA ALA A 152 0.18 -22.50 -19.87
C ALA A 152 1.59 -22.27 -19.32
N TYR A 153 2.57 -22.11 -20.21
CA TYR A 153 3.95 -21.80 -19.80
C TYR A 153 4.07 -20.40 -19.17
N ALA A 154 3.24 -19.45 -19.58
CA ALA A 154 3.18 -18.13 -18.94
C ALA A 154 2.78 -18.22 -17.47
N PHE A 155 1.71 -18.93 -17.16
CA PHE A 155 1.30 -19.17 -15.77
C PHE A 155 2.36 -19.93 -14.97
N LEU A 156 2.97 -20.96 -15.57
CA LEU A 156 4.02 -21.74 -14.93
C LEU A 156 5.22 -20.84 -14.56
N SER A 157 5.68 -20.01 -15.50
CA SER A 157 6.82 -19.10 -15.29
C SER A 157 6.54 -18.08 -14.19
N ILE A 158 5.34 -17.50 -14.18
CA ILE A 158 4.92 -16.58 -13.11
C ILE A 158 4.84 -17.30 -11.77
N ALA A 159 4.27 -18.51 -11.72
CA ALA A 159 4.15 -19.30 -10.50
C ALA A 159 5.53 -19.64 -9.92
N ILE A 160 6.48 -20.05 -10.76
CA ILE A 160 7.87 -20.30 -10.35
C ILE A 160 8.52 -19.02 -9.81
N MET A 161 8.36 -17.89 -10.51
CA MET A 161 8.92 -16.60 -10.09
C MET A 161 8.36 -16.15 -8.73
N VAL A 162 7.03 -16.22 -8.56
CA VAL A 162 6.37 -15.90 -7.29
C VAL A 162 6.81 -16.88 -6.19
N GLY A 163 6.96 -18.16 -6.50
CA GLY A 163 7.44 -19.17 -5.57
C GLY A 163 8.86 -18.87 -5.06
N ILE A 164 9.80 -18.57 -5.98
CA ILE A 164 11.18 -18.19 -5.66
C ILE A 164 11.19 -16.88 -4.83
N TYR A 165 10.39 -15.89 -5.23
CA TYR A 165 10.29 -14.62 -4.52
C TYR A 165 9.78 -14.81 -3.07
N ARG A 166 8.69 -15.57 -2.88
CA ARG A 166 8.17 -15.88 -1.54
C ARG A 166 9.16 -16.67 -0.70
N TRP A 167 9.88 -17.61 -1.32
CA TRP A 167 10.94 -18.35 -0.65
C TRP A 167 12.09 -17.43 -0.23
N ALA A 168 12.55 -16.54 -1.09
CA ALA A 168 13.59 -15.57 -0.78
C ALA A 168 13.19 -14.64 0.38
N ILE A 169 11.93 -14.17 0.41
CA ILE A 169 11.40 -13.36 1.52
C ILE A 169 11.37 -14.15 2.84
N SER A 170 10.94 -15.42 2.81
CA SER A 170 10.82 -16.24 4.04
C SER A 170 12.17 -16.50 4.70
N VAL A 171 13.26 -16.42 3.95
CA VAL A 171 14.60 -16.79 4.39
C VAL A 171 15.52 -15.59 4.61
N GLY A 172 15.27 -14.47 3.94
CA GLY A 172 16.17 -13.31 3.90
C GLY A 172 15.55 -12.01 4.38
N ASN A 173 16.40 -11.00 4.59
CA ASN A 173 16.02 -9.62 4.93
C ASN A 173 15.47 -8.81 3.73
N THR A 174 15.08 -9.45 2.66
CA THR A 174 14.73 -8.84 1.36
C THR A 174 13.43 -8.02 1.37
N GLU A 175 12.62 -8.12 2.45
CA GLU A 175 11.36 -7.36 2.57
C GLU A 175 11.54 -5.83 2.51
N ARG A 176 12.75 -5.33 2.83
CA ARG A 176 12.95 -3.89 3.03
C ARG A 176 12.89 -3.08 1.73
N ASP A 177 13.38 -3.62 0.63
CA ASP A 177 13.54 -2.83 -0.59
C ASP A 177 12.25 -2.74 -1.41
N VAL A 178 11.53 -3.85 -1.60
CA VAL A 178 10.23 -3.84 -2.29
C VAL A 178 9.17 -3.09 -1.49
N ALA A 179 9.15 -3.26 -0.15
CA ALA A 179 8.25 -2.51 0.72
C ALA A 179 8.56 -1.00 0.69
N LYS A 180 9.83 -0.61 0.60
CA LYS A 180 10.24 0.80 0.46
C LYS A 180 9.74 1.38 -0.87
N LEU A 181 9.94 0.64 -1.97
CA LEU A 181 9.47 1.02 -3.30
C LEU A 181 7.95 1.23 -3.33
N LEU A 182 7.18 0.26 -2.83
CA LEU A 182 5.73 0.35 -2.77
C LEU A 182 5.25 1.52 -1.89
N ARG A 183 5.93 1.80 -0.78
CA ARG A 183 5.63 3.00 0.04
C ARG A 183 5.86 4.29 -0.73
N GLY A 184 6.92 4.37 -1.53
CA GLY A 184 7.17 5.51 -2.41
C GLY A 184 6.06 5.71 -3.43
N VAL A 185 5.61 4.65 -4.08
CA VAL A 185 4.49 4.67 -5.03
C VAL A 185 3.19 5.13 -4.34
N LEU A 186 2.86 4.53 -3.18
CA LEU A 186 1.67 4.90 -2.40
C LEU A 186 1.73 6.37 -1.96
N PHE A 187 2.90 6.85 -1.54
CA PHE A 187 3.09 8.27 -1.19
C PHE A 187 2.80 9.19 -2.37
N GLN A 188 3.32 8.89 -3.57
CA GLN A 188 3.09 9.71 -4.75
C GLN A 188 1.63 9.68 -5.20
N MET A 189 0.96 8.53 -5.12
CA MET A 189 -0.46 8.41 -5.39
C MET A 189 -1.28 9.26 -4.42
N ASN A 190 -1.03 9.10 -3.12
CA ASN A 190 -1.71 9.87 -2.09
C ASN A 190 -1.51 11.38 -2.29
N ARG A 191 -0.26 11.82 -2.53
CA ARG A 191 0.05 13.23 -2.80
C ARG A 191 -0.74 13.77 -3.98
N ARG A 192 -0.75 13.06 -5.11
CA ARG A 192 -1.47 13.48 -6.32
C ARG A 192 -2.97 13.54 -6.09
N LEU A 193 -3.53 12.52 -5.42
CA LEU A 193 -4.95 12.46 -5.09
C LEU A 193 -5.36 13.57 -4.13
N SER A 194 -4.60 13.80 -3.06
CA SER A 194 -4.89 14.86 -2.08
C SER A 194 -4.87 16.25 -2.73
N VAL A 195 -3.85 16.55 -3.57
CA VAL A 195 -3.79 17.84 -4.29
C VAL A 195 -4.92 17.97 -5.32
N TYR A 196 -5.27 16.87 -6.00
CA TYR A 196 -6.38 16.88 -6.95
C TYR A 196 -7.72 17.15 -6.27
N ILE A 197 -7.99 16.48 -5.13
CA ILE A 197 -9.19 16.67 -4.32
C ILE A 197 -9.25 18.14 -3.84
N GLN A 198 -8.14 18.66 -3.30
CA GLN A 198 -8.06 20.04 -2.83
C GLN A 198 -8.39 21.06 -3.93
N LYS A 199 -7.87 20.85 -5.14
CA LYS A 199 -8.16 21.75 -6.30
C LYS A 199 -9.62 21.66 -6.75
N LYS A 200 -10.28 20.51 -6.58
CA LYS A 200 -11.69 20.32 -6.95
C LYS A 200 -12.67 20.65 -5.83
N ALA A 201 -12.24 20.72 -4.58
CA ALA A 201 -13.09 21.03 -3.44
C ALA A 201 -13.74 22.43 -3.49
N SER A 202 -13.26 23.32 -4.36
CA SER A 202 -13.90 24.61 -4.64
C SER A 202 -15.19 24.54 -5.46
N ALA A 203 -15.56 23.38 -5.98
CA ALA A 203 -16.79 23.20 -6.74
C ALA A 203 -17.89 22.66 -5.80
N ASN A 204 -18.90 23.45 -5.59
CA ASN A 204 -20.03 23.37 -4.65
C ASN A 204 -20.98 22.15 -4.77
N GLU A 205 -20.52 20.97 -5.18
CA GLU A 205 -21.39 19.85 -5.55
C GLU A 205 -21.17 18.54 -4.77
N GLN A 206 -20.39 18.55 -3.70
CA GLN A 206 -20.24 17.33 -2.91
C GLN A 206 -21.30 17.26 -1.82
N GLY A 207 -22.16 16.25 -1.88
CA GLY A 207 -23.10 15.96 -0.78
C GLY A 207 -22.33 15.89 0.55
N TRP A 208 -22.93 16.39 1.62
CA TRP A 208 -22.33 16.43 2.95
C TRP A 208 -21.89 15.03 3.41
N ARG A 209 -20.65 14.93 3.88
CA ARG A 209 -20.05 13.72 4.47
C ARG A 209 -19.35 14.08 5.76
N PRO A 210 -19.40 13.22 6.78
CA PRO A 210 -18.73 13.51 8.06
C PRO A 210 -17.21 13.35 7.94
N PHE A 211 -16.48 14.46 8.03
CA PHE A 211 -15.04 14.50 8.24
C PHE A 211 -14.81 14.88 9.70
N ILE A 212 -14.71 13.86 10.55
CA ILE A 212 -14.84 13.99 11.99
C ILE A 212 -13.49 14.20 12.64
N ILE A 213 -13.41 15.18 13.53
CA ILE A 213 -12.32 15.32 14.50
C ILE A 213 -12.85 15.02 15.90
N CYS A 214 -12.15 14.19 16.63
CA CYS A 214 -12.39 13.99 18.05
C CYS A 214 -11.09 14.19 18.82
N LEU A 215 -11.11 15.11 19.79
CA LEU A 215 -10.01 15.31 20.75
C LEU A 215 -10.43 14.74 22.10
N SER A 216 -9.63 13.83 22.66
CA SER A 216 -9.88 13.24 23.98
C SER A 216 -8.60 13.11 24.80
N ALA A 217 -8.65 13.53 26.07
CA ALA A 217 -7.56 13.29 27.01
C ALA A 217 -7.66 11.92 27.71
N ASP A 218 -8.85 11.30 27.69
CA ASP A 218 -9.16 10.10 28.47
C ASP A 218 -9.23 8.81 27.64
N THR A 219 -8.62 8.77 26.47
CA THR A 219 -8.68 7.64 25.53
C THR A 219 -8.35 6.29 26.17
N PHE A 220 -7.41 6.26 27.10
CA PHE A 220 -7.00 5.03 27.79
C PHE A 220 -7.90 4.62 28.96
N LYS A 221 -8.79 5.51 29.39
CA LYS A 221 -9.80 5.23 30.40
C LYS A 221 -11.12 4.80 29.74
N ARG A 222 -11.45 5.42 28.62
CA ARG A 222 -12.72 5.22 27.90
C ARG A 222 -12.50 5.27 26.40
N THR A 223 -13.04 4.31 25.68
CA THR A 223 -12.96 4.22 24.20
C THR A 223 -14.26 4.64 23.51
N THR A 224 -15.25 5.13 24.26
CA THR A 224 -16.61 5.40 23.75
C THR A 224 -16.62 6.37 22.57
N SER A 225 -15.88 7.48 22.68
CA SER A 225 -15.75 8.45 21.59
C SER A 225 -14.98 7.88 20.39
N LEU A 226 -13.94 7.09 20.64
CA LEU A 226 -13.20 6.39 19.58
C LEU A 226 -14.10 5.41 18.83
N ASP A 227 -14.94 4.67 19.54
CA ASP A 227 -15.91 3.74 18.93
C ASP A 227 -16.93 4.50 18.08
N LEU A 228 -17.46 5.63 18.56
CA LEU A 228 -18.39 6.44 17.77
C LEU A 228 -17.74 7.01 16.52
N VAL A 229 -16.53 7.55 16.62
CA VAL A 229 -15.77 8.00 15.43
C VAL A 229 -15.57 6.85 14.45
N ARG A 230 -15.22 5.65 14.93
CA ARG A 230 -15.04 4.45 14.11
C ARG A 230 -16.30 4.10 13.34
N TRP A 231 -17.47 4.17 13.98
CA TRP A 231 -18.74 3.83 13.34
C TRP A 231 -19.17 4.88 12.32
N LEU A 232 -19.08 6.15 12.65
CA LEU A 232 -19.48 7.24 11.76
C LEU A 232 -18.56 7.36 10.53
N SER A 233 -17.28 7.04 10.69
CA SER A 233 -16.30 7.15 9.59
C SER A 233 -16.14 5.87 8.75
N HIS A 234 -16.79 4.76 9.13
CA HIS A 234 -16.53 3.44 8.53
C HIS A 234 -16.75 3.37 7.02
N LYS A 235 -17.86 3.90 6.53
CA LYS A 235 -18.29 3.77 5.13
C LYS A 235 -18.41 5.10 4.41
N TYR A 236 -18.95 6.11 5.07
CA TYR A 236 -19.39 7.34 4.44
C TYR A 236 -18.50 8.55 4.72
N GLY A 237 -17.65 8.48 5.73
CA GLY A 237 -16.84 9.60 6.19
C GLY A 237 -15.38 9.26 6.44
N PHE A 238 -14.67 10.21 7.02
CA PHE A 238 -13.31 10.06 7.49
C PHE A 238 -13.20 10.51 8.94
N GLY A 239 -12.57 9.70 9.80
CA GLY A 239 -12.43 9.99 11.21
C GLY A 239 -10.96 10.22 11.58
N THR A 240 -10.71 11.33 12.27
CA THR A 240 -9.43 11.63 12.90
C THR A 240 -9.63 11.71 14.40
N TYR A 241 -8.96 10.82 15.12
CA TYR A 241 -9.01 10.78 16.58
C TYR A 241 -7.66 11.19 17.14
N ILE A 242 -7.66 12.22 17.98
CA ILE A 242 -6.47 12.85 18.49
C ILE A 242 -6.46 12.75 20.02
N HIS A 243 -5.44 12.11 20.56
CA HIS A 243 -5.23 12.11 22.01
C HIS A 243 -4.58 13.43 22.45
N PHE A 244 -5.30 14.18 23.28
CA PHE A 244 -4.83 15.45 23.81
C PHE A 244 -3.96 15.24 25.05
N MET A 245 -2.79 15.85 25.02
CA MET A 245 -1.83 15.89 26.14
C MET A 245 -1.63 17.34 26.56
N LYS A 246 -2.02 17.70 27.79
CA LYS A 246 -1.85 19.04 28.31
C LYS A 246 -0.40 19.34 28.64
N GLY A 247 0.14 20.40 28.06
CA GLY A 247 1.53 20.83 28.33
C GLY A 247 2.09 21.67 27.19
N PHE A 248 3.34 22.07 27.35
CA PHE A 248 4.12 22.71 26.29
C PHE A 248 4.95 21.68 25.54
N LEU A 249 5.13 21.88 24.24
CA LEU A 249 5.89 20.97 23.39
C LEU A 249 7.39 21.17 23.63
N ASP A 250 8.00 20.22 24.31
CA ASP A 250 9.45 20.09 24.52
C ASP A 250 9.94 18.70 24.07
N ASN A 251 11.24 18.45 24.18
CA ASN A 251 11.83 17.15 23.81
C ASN A 251 11.24 15.97 24.59
N LYS A 252 10.89 16.17 25.85
CA LYS A 252 10.30 15.14 26.72
C LYS A 252 8.87 14.86 26.29
N ALA A 253 8.04 15.90 26.17
CA ALA A 253 6.66 15.81 25.73
C ALA A 253 6.55 15.21 24.31
N TYR A 254 7.47 15.57 23.42
CA TYR A 254 7.52 14.99 22.08
C TYR A 254 7.80 13.47 22.09
N LYS A 255 8.76 13.01 22.88
CA LYS A 255 9.05 11.58 23.03
C LYS A 255 7.87 10.81 23.62
N GLU A 256 7.21 11.39 24.62
CA GLU A 256 6.03 10.83 25.27
C GLU A 256 4.83 10.78 24.31
N SER A 257 4.59 11.84 23.56
CA SER A 257 3.58 11.91 22.51
C SER A 257 3.77 10.79 21.47
N ARG A 258 4.99 10.58 20.97
CA ARG A 258 5.28 9.46 20.06
C ARG A 258 5.01 8.09 20.66
N LYS A 259 5.39 7.88 21.93
CA LYS A 259 5.12 6.64 22.67
C LYS A 259 3.60 6.42 22.82
N THR A 260 2.88 7.47 23.17
CA THR A 260 1.42 7.46 23.30
C THR A 260 0.73 7.16 21.95
N LYS A 261 1.19 7.76 20.85
CA LYS A 261 0.69 7.46 19.51
C LYS A 261 0.85 5.98 19.14
N LEU A 262 2.00 5.37 19.44
CA LEU A 262 2.21 3.95 19.23
C LEU A 262 1.27 3.08 20.07
N ARG A 263 0.99 3.47 21.32
CA ARG A 263 0.01 2.79 22.17
C ARG A 263 -1.41 2.92 21.62
N LEU A 264 -1.79 4.09 21.10
CA LEU A 264 -3.09 4.29 20.42
C LEU A 264 -3.24 3.39 19.19
N ILE A 265 -2.23 3.33 18.35
CA ILE A 265 -2.23 2.45 17.18
C ILE A 265 -2.35 0.98 17.60
N ALA A 266 -1.70 0.59 18.69
CA ALA A 266 -1.81 -0.77 19.23
C ALA A 266 -3.21 -1.12 19.73
N LEU A 267 -3.99 -0.15 20.28
CA LEU A 267 -5.38 -0.36 20.70
C LEU A 267 -6.31 -0.81 19.57
N ILE A 268 -6.10 -0.29 18.34
CA ILE A 268 -6.94 -0.63 17.20
C ILE A 268 -6.32 -1.74 16.31
N LYS A 269 -5.13 -2.20 16.64
CA LYS A 269 -4.45 -3.27 15.91
C LYS A 269 -5.26 -4.57 16.03
N GLY A 270 -5.65 -5.13 14.90
CA GLY A 270 -6.53 -6.33 14.85
C GLY A 270 -8.02 -6.01 14.71
N THR A 271 -8.42 -4.74 14.80
CA THR A 271 -9.79 -4.32 14.45
C THR A 271 -9.83 -3.80 13.01
N SER A 272 -11.00 -3.88 12.34
CA SER A 272 -11.21 -3.29 11.01
C SER A 272 -11.37 -1.76 11.05
N SER A 273 -10.79 -1.09 12.05
CA SER A 273 -10.91 0.36 12.24
C SER A 273 -10.21 1.13 11.12
N ARG A 274 -10.88 2.14 10.56
CA ARG A 274 -10.38 3.05 9.52
C ARG A 274 -10.20 4.48 10.03
N VAL A 275 -9.99 4.63 11.33
CA VAL A 275 -9.77 5.92 11.99
C VAL A 275 -8.30 6.29 11.95
N TYR A 276 -7.99 7.51 11.55
CA TYR A 276 -6.64 8.05 11.66
C TYR A 276 -6.36 8.49 13.09
N LEU A 277 -5.28 7.99 13.68
CA LEU A 277 -4.91 8.26 15.07
C LEU A 277 -3.71 9.19 15.14
N ASP A 278 -3.81 10.21 15.98
CA ASP A 278 -2.69 11.08 16.28
C ASP A 278 -2.70 11.55 17.74
N THR A 279 -1.69 12.33 18.13
CA THR A 279 -1.53 12.95 19.43
C THR A 279 -1.22 14.43 19.27
N ILE A 280 -1.74 15.26 20.14
CA ILE A 280 -1.44 16.69 20.19
C ILE A 280 -1.03 17.10 21.60
N VAL A 281 0.06 17.86 21.70
CA VAL A 281 0.50 18.50 22.96
C VAL A 281 0.18 19.98 22.86
N SER A 282 -0.64 20.49 23.79
CA SER A 282 -1.03 21.89 23.79
C SER A 282 -1.28 22.38 25.22
N PRO A 283 -1.06 23.65 25.53
CA PRO A 283 -1.23 24.21 26.87
C PRO A 283 -2.69 24.19 27.36
N SER A 284 -3.64 24.27 26.46
CA SER A 284 -5.07 24.20 26.77
C SER A 284 -5.85 23.40 25.73
N TYR A 285 -7.02 22.91 26.13
CA TYR A 285 -7.92 22.18 25.24
C TYR A 285 -8.42 23.06 24.08
N THR A 286 -8.78 24.33 24.38
CA THR A 286 -9.16 25.33 23.37
C THR A 286 -8.05 25.60 22.36
N SER A 287 -6.81 25.71 22.82
CA SER A 287 -5.66 25.85 21.91
C SER A 287 -5.47 24.63 21.02
N ALA A 288 -5.67 23.42 21.57
CA ALA A 288 -5.61 22.18 20.79
C ALA A 288 -6.70 22.11 19.71
N ILE A 289 -7.94 22.50 20.04
CA ILE A 289 -9.04 22.61 19.06
C ILE A 289 -8.66 23.61 17.97
N ALA A 290 -8.29 24.83 18.35
CA ALA A 290 -7.94 25.89 17.41
C ALA A 290 -6.79 25.48 16.45
N GLN A 291 -5.80 24.77 16.96
CA GLN A 291 -4.71 24.22 16.13
C GLN A 291 -5.21 23.14 15.17
N THR A 292 -6.09 22.26 15.64
CA THR A 292 -6.52 21.08 14.85
C THR A 292 -7.49 21.45 13.72
N ILE A 293 -8.44 22.38 13.97
CA ILE A 293 -9.43 22.78 12.96
C ILE A 293 -8.83 23.59 11.82
N GLN A 294 -7.70 24.27 12.05
CA GLN A 294 -7.00 25.06 11.03
C GLN A 294 -6.11 24.21 10.11
N LEU A 295 -5.80 22.98 10.52
CA LEU A 295 -4.99 22.07 9.70
C LEU A 295 -5.87 21.38 8.65
N SER A 296 -5.32 21.25 7.46
CA SER A 296 -5.97 20.45 6.41
C SER A 296 -6.19 19.03 6.89
N GLY A 297 -7.37 18.49 6.64
CA GLY A 297 -7.69 17.11 6.98
C GLY A 297 -6.75 16.12 6.26
N VAL A 298 -6.40 15.04 6.92
CA VAL A 298 -5.60 13.94 6.34
C VAL A 298 -6.25 13.32 5.10
N SER A 299 -7.56 13.46 4.98
CA SER A 299 -8.36 13.01 3.83
C SER A 299 -8.13 13.81 2.54
N GLY A 300 -7.44 14.95 2.60
CA GLY A 300 -7.33 15.89 1.49
C GLY A 300 -8.55 16.81 1.35
N SER A 301 -9.61 16.59 2.13
CA SER A 301 -10.78 17.46 2.30
C SER A 301 -10.72 18.13 3.67
N GLY A 302 -11.34 19.31 3.81
CA GLY A 302 -11.46 19.96 5.12
C GLY A 302 -12.28 19.11 6.08
N ASN A 303 -11.98 19.23 7.38
CA ASN A 303 -12.82 18.64 8.42
C ASN A 303 -14.06 19.55 8.62
N ASN A 304 -15.21 18.95 8.95
CA ASN A 304 -16.48 19.67 9.07
C ASN A 304 -17.28 19.33 10.33
N LEU A 305 -16.90 18.28 11.06
CA LEU A 305 -17.60 17.83 12.25
C LEU A 305 -16.62 17.61 13.40
N ILE A 306 -16.92 18.19 14.57
CA ILE A 306 -16.18 17.91 15.79
C ILE A 306 -17.04 17.09 16.75
N LEU A 307 -16.43 16.05 17.32
CA LEU A 307 -17.05 15.20 18.35
C LEU A 307 -16.45 15.49 19.71
N PHE A 308 -17.28 15.97 20.63
CA PHE A 308 -16.96 16.09 22.04
C PHE A 308 -17.51 14.91 22.84
N GLU A 309 -16.84 14.56 23.91
CA GLU A 309 -17.32 13.56 24.86
C GLU A 309 -17.28 14.11 26.29
N TYR A 310 -18.40 13.96 27.01
CA TYR A 310 -18.44 14.13 28.45
C TYR A 310 -19.11 12.92 29.11
N SER A 311 -18.77 12.68 30.36
CA SER A 311 -19.35 11.61 31.18
C SER A 311 -20.32 12.18 32.20
N ASP A 312 -21.30 11.38 32.61
CA ASP A 312 -22.17 11.74 33.74
C ASP A 312 -21.41 11.97 35.05
N GLU A 313 -20.26 11.33 35.18
CA GLU A 313 -19.40 11.46 36.38
C GLU A 313 -18.52 12.71 36.34
N ASP A 314 -18.20 13.23 35.15
CA ASP A 314 -17.34 14.39 34.95
C ASP A 314 -17.99 15.42 34.04
N ARG A 315 -18.79 16.28 34.63
CA ARG A 315 -19.47 17.38 33.92
C ARG A 315 -18.56 18.59 33.64
N THR A 316 -17.33 18.61 34.15
CA THR A 316 -16.40 19.71 33.90
C THR A 316 -16.08 19.85 32.42
N LYS A 317 -16.10 18.76 31.65
CA LYS A 317 -15.91 18.75 30.20
C LYS A 317 -17.04 19.42 29.41
N LEU A 318 -18.23 19.55 30.00
CA LEU A 318 -19.31 20.30 29.36
C LEU A 318 -18.97 21.79 29.26
N LYS A 319 -18.22 22.31 30.22
CA LYS A 319 -17.69 23.69 30.17
C LYS A 319 -16.73 23.87 28.98
N GLU A 320 -15.86 22.86 28.72
CA GLU A 320 -14.96 22.89 27.55
C GLU A 320 -15.74 22.96 26.24
N VAL A 321 -16.88 22.29 26.13
CA VAL A 321 -17.76 22.38 24.96
C VAL A 321 -18.33 23.78 24.79
N ILE A 322 -18.87 24.36 25.88
CA ILE A 322 -19.47 25.71 25.88
C ILE A 322 -18.42 26.76 25.52
N ASP A 323 -17.25 26.70 26.14
CA ASP A 323 -16.16 27.65 25.91
C ASP A 323 -15.64 27.64 24.46
N ASN A 324 -15.78 26.52 23.75
CA ASN A 324 -15.31 26.38 22.37
C ASN A 324 -16.41 26.51 21.31
N TYR A 325 -17.68 26.55 21.70
CA TYR A 325 -18.80 26.61 20.74
C TYR A 325 -18.72 27.83 19.82
N GLY A 326 -18.42 29.02 20.37
CA GLY A 326 -18.29 30.24 19.57
C GLY A 326 -17.21 30.17 18.49
N LEU A 327 -16.09 29.54 18.79
CA LEU A 327 -15.01 29.30 17.82
C LEU A 327 -15.47 28.36 16.69
N LEU A 328 -16.14 27.29 17.03
CA LEU A 328 -16.60 26.27 16.07
C LEU A 328 -17.72 26.81 15.17
N HIS A 329 -18.65 27.56 15.76
CA HIS A 329 -19.71 28.23 15.00
C HIS A 329 -19.13 29.25 13.99
N ALA A 330 -18.16 30.03 14.41
CA ALA A 330 -17.49 31.02 13.53
C ALA A 330 -16.68 30.35 12.38
N THR A 331 -16.32 29.08 12.54
CA THR A 331 -15.57 28.31 11.53
C THR A 331 -16.44 27.31 10.77
N ASN A 332 -17.77 27.38 10.90
CA ASN A 332 -18.77 26.52 10.25
C ASN A 332 -18.54 25.02 10.49
N PHE A 333 -18.16 24.65 11.72
CA PHE A 333 -18.09 23.26 12.13
C PHE A 333 -19.42 22.80 12.73
N ASP A 334 -19.88 21.64 12.27
CA ASP A 334 -20.94 20.91 12.96
C ASP A 334 -20.41 20.37 14.30
N VAL A 335 -21.22 20.45 15.34
CA VAL A 335 -20.84 20.00 16.68
C VAL A 335 -21.70 18.81 17.10
N CYS A 336 -21.04 17.70 17.40
CA CYS A 336 -21.65 16.52 17.98
C CYS A 336 -21.15 16.32 19.41
N ILE A 337 -22.08 16.15 20.36
CA ILE A 337 -21.76 15.98 21.77
C ILE A 337 -22.20 14.59 22.22
N LEU A 338 -21.23 13.76 22.60
CA LEU A 338 -21.46 12.43 23.13
C LEU A 338 -21.53 12.48 24.66
N ARG A 339 -22.66 12.14 25.21
CA ARG A 339 -22.80 11.82 26.63
C ARG A 339 -22.52 10.34 26.81
N SER A 340 -21.38 10.00 27.40
CA SER A 340 -20.98 8.63 27.66
C SER A 340 -21.39 8.18 29.07
N THR A 341 -21.84 6.93 29.16
CA THR A 341 -22.15 6.26 30.43
C THR A 341 -21.23 5.06 30.63
N TYR A 342 -21.12 4.54 31.83
CA TYR A 342 -20.33 3.34 32.14
C TYR A 342 -20.82 2.08 31.39
N LYS A 343 -22.12 2.06 30.97
CA LYS A 343 -22.73 0.95 30.22
C LYS A 343 -22.37 0.97 28.72
N GLY A 344 -21.71 2.00 28.23
CA GLY A 344 -21.41 2.19 26.81
C GLY A 344 -22.67 2.23 25.95
N PHE A 345 -22.60 1.69 24.71
CA PHE A 345 -23.70 1.75 23.74
C PHE A 345 -24.70 0.55 23.79
N GLY A 346 -24.60 -0.30 24.79
CA GLY A 346 -25.52 -1.43 24.97
C GLY A 346 -25.57 -2.42 23.79
N TYR A 347 -26.76 -2.97 23.51
CA TYR A 347 -26.94 -4.06 22.53
C TYR A 347 -26.89 -3.63 21.07
N LYS A 348 -26.87 -2.35 20.76
CA LYS A 348 -26.79 -1.80 19.38
C LYS A 348 -27.90 -2.33 18.42
N LYS A 349 -29.09 -2.61 18.94
CA LYS A 349 -30.24 -3.12 18.16
C LYS A 349 -31.19 -2.02 17.68
N SER A 350 -31.13 -0.84 18.27
CA SER A 350 -31.97 0.29 17.89
C SER A 350 -31.26 1.62 18.08
N ILE A 351 -31.56 2.56 17.20
CA ILE A 351 -31.11 3.95 17.25
C ILE A 351 -32.36 4.82 17.36
N HIS A 352 -32.48 5.55 18.46
CA HIS A 352 -33.63 6.42 18.69
C HIS A 352 -33.26 7.87 18.38
N VAL A 353 -33.93 8.46 17.40
CA VAL A 353 -33.76 9.86 17.04
C VAL A 353 -34.94 10.66 17.58
N TRP A 354 -34.66 11.54 18.54
CA TRP A 354 -35.67 12.40 19.16
C TRP A 354 -35.59 13.80 18.56
N ILE A 355 -36.66 14.28 17.96
CA ILE A 355 -36.70 15.59 17.29
C ILE A 355 -37.80 16.42 17.97
N SER A 356 -37.44 17.57 18.50
CA SER A 356 -38.34 18.58 19.03
C SER A 356 -38.51 19.73 18.04
N ALA A 357 -39.49 20.62 18.29
CA ALA A 357 -39.68 21.81 17.45
C ALA A 357 -38.44 22.70 17.35
N LYS A 358 -37.55 22.69 18.36
CA LYS A 358 -36.29 23.42 18.38
C LYS A 358 -35.17 22.77 17.55
N ASP A 359 -35.34 21.52 17.20
CA ASP A 359 -34.31 20.74 16.45
C ASP A 359 -34.59 20.73 14.94
N TYR A 360 -35.52 21.53 14.45
CA TYR A 360 -35.96 21.51 13.04
C TYR A 360 -34.79 21.67 12.07
N GLU A 361 -33.89 22.63 12.33
CA GLU A 361 -32.71 22.89 11.49
C GLU A 361 -31.70 21.73 11.53
N ASN A 362 -31.59 21.04 12.67
CA ASN A 362 -30.65 19.94 12.88
C ASN A 362 -31.23 18.57 12.53
N SER A 363 -32.54 18.45 12.30
CA SER A 363 -33.24 17.18 12.13
C SER A 363 -32.65 16.33 11.01
N ASN A 364 -32.31 16.94 9.87
CA ASN A 364 -31.70 16.25 8.74
C ASN A 364 -30.32 15.65 9.11
N LEU A 365 -29.49 16.40 9.84
CA LEU A 365 -28.19 15.92 10.31
C LEU A 365 -28.35 14.78 11.30
N MET A 366 -29.31 14.88 12.24
CA MET A 366 -29.58 13.84 13.25
C MET A 366 -30.00 12.51 12.60
N ILE A 367 -30.92 12.57 11.63
CA ILE A 367 -31.36 11.39 10.88
C ILE A 367 -30.22 10.84 10.04
N LEU A 368 -29.46 11.70 9.38
CA LEU A 368 -28.31 11.30 8.55
C LEU A 368 -27.23 10.59 9.38
N LEU A 369 -26.90 11.10 10.55
CA LEU A 369 -25.92 10.46 11.45
C LEU A 369 -26.41 9.10 11.91
N ALA A 370 -27.71 8.94 12.25
CA ALA A 370 -28.30 7.66 12.59
C ALA A 370 -28.20 6.66 11.42
N TYR A 371 -28.46 7.10 10.20
CA TYR A 371 -28.32 6.27 9.00
C TYR A 371 -26.86 5.88 8.76
N ILE A 372 -25.92 6.80 8.94
CA ILE A 372 -24.48 6.54 8.77
C ILE A 372 -24.00 5.45 9.73
N LEU A 373 -24.48 5.44 10.97
CA LEU A 373 -24.15 4.40 11.96
C LEU A 373 -24.51 3.00 11.47
N THR A 374 -25.66 2.82 10.81
CA THR A 374 -26.09 1.51 10.28
C THR A 374 -25.17 0.98 9.17
N GLY A 375 -24.31 1.81 8.61
CA GLY A 375 -23.28 1.40 7.67
C GLY A 375 -22.15 0.57 8.28
N HIS A 376 -21.99 0.56 9.61
CA HIS A 376 -20.99 -0.25 10.30
C HIS A 376 -21.54 -1.65 10.67
N PRO A 377 -20.75 -2.73 10.57
CA PRO A 377 -21.18 -4.08 10.92
C PRO A 377 -21.84 -4.21 12.30
N ASP A 378 -21.31 -3.48 13.31
CA ASP A 378 -21.86 -3.48 14.68
C ASP A 378 -23.30 -2.97 14.78
N TRP A 379 -23.74 -2.14 13.83
CA TRP A 379 -25.05 -1.51 13.79
C TRP A 379 -25.92 -1.94 12.61
N LYS A 380 -25.44 -2.89 11.80
CA LYS A 380 -26.11 -3.31 10.56
C LYS A 380 -27.53 -3.82 10.75
N GLN A 381 -27.83 -4.36 11.93
CA GLN A 381 -29.15 -4.88 12.30
C GLN A 381 -29.97 -3.89 13.15
N ALA A 382 -29.45 -2.67 13.36
CA ALA A 382 -30.12 -1.68 14.18
C ALA A 382 -31.31 -1.06 13.43
N GLU A 383 -32.44 -0.97 14.09
CA GLU A 383 -33.61 -0.26 13.62
C GLU A 383 -33.54 1.21 14.02
N ILE A 384 -33.77 2.11 13.07
CA ILE A 384 -33.84 3.55 13.35
C ILE A 384 -35.30 3.90 13.67
N LYS A 385 -35.55 4.43 14.87
CA LYS A 385 -36.85 4.91 15.34
C LYS A 385 -36.78 6.43 15.52
N ILE A 386 -37.68 7.12 14.84
CA ILE A 386 -37.79 8.57 14.91
C ILE A 386 -38.98 8.93 15.79
N PHE A 387 -38.75 9.73 16.82
CA PHE A 387 -39.76 10.24 17.73
C PHE A 387 -39.86 11.76 17.58
N SER A 388 -41.07 12.26 17.37
CA SER A 388 -41.34 13.69 17.31
C SER A 388 -42.15 14.10 18.55
N GLY A 389 -41.62 15.08 19.29
CA GLY A 389 -42.31 15.68 20.43
C GLY A 389 -42.97 16.99 20.01
N TYR A 390 -44.29 17.04 20.08
CA TYR A 390 -45.06 18.28 19.97
C TYR A 390 -45.20 18.86 21.39
N SER A 391 -44.59 19.99 21.67
CA SER A 391 -44.83 20.79 22.86
C SER A 391 -45.57 22.04 22.51
#